data_382ee57985258cc311674a5cc1a92355
#
_entry.id   382ee57985258cc311674a5cc1a92355
#
_cell.length_a   1.000
_cell.length_b   1.000
_cell.length_c   1.000
_cell.angle_alpha   90.00
_cell.angle_beta   90.00
_cell.angle_gamma   90.00
#
_symmetry.space_group_name_H-M   'P 1'
#
loop_
_entity.id
_entity.type
_entity.pdbx_description
1 polymer ?
#
loop_
_entity_poly.entity_id
_entity_poly.type
_entity_poly.pdbx_seq_one_letter_code
_entity_poly.pdbx_strand_id
1 'polypeptide(L)'
;MPSDAAAQPRMTPEAAVAPLPQQLRNAGAAELVVVVPTLNEFGNVAPLIDRLDQVLAGIAWEVIFVDDDSIDRTREAIHEIARRDTRVRSLHRIGRRGLASACIEGALASSAPFIAVIDADLQHDESLLPEMLRALKSEPLDIVIGSRYVEGGGFGGLSAGRVRISGLATRLGRRILKADIADPMSGFFMIRREAFDRAVRNLSGIGFKILMDLFASSPEPLRFKELAYVFRARTYGDSKLDTLVAWEYVMLVGDKLVGHIIPVRFLSFALVGGIGLVVHLAILGGSLRIIGLPFEMSQAAATLIAMVCNFSLNNILTYRDLRLRGWGFLRGLLSFFLVCAAGAVANVGVGTVLFDQMSLPWWAAGVAGAVVGAVWNYAVSGVFTWRRRAKA
;
A
#
# COMPACT_ATOMS: atom_id res chain seq x y z
N MET A 1 -4.36 -3.87 59.29
CA MET A 1 -4.65 -5.01 58.39
C MET A 1 -3.91 -4.77 57.12
N PRO A 2 -2.83 -5.53 56.78
CA PRO A 2 -2.11 -5.40 55.56
C PRO A 2 -2.82 -6.21 54.44
N SER A 3 -2.95 -5.58 53.28
CA SER A 3 -3.51 -6.08 52.04
C SER A 3 -2.57 -7.13 51.42
N ASP A 4 -3.07 -8.35 51.29
CA ASP A 4 -2.44 -9.42 50.52
C ASP A 4 -2.48 -9.08 49.01
N ALA A 5 -1.37 -8.59 48.50
CA ALA A 5 -1.12 -8.51 47.07
C ALA A 5 -0.65 -9.89 46.61
N ALA A 6 -1.56 -10.69 46.04
CA ALA A 6 -1.24 -11.97 45.43
C ALA A 6 -0.20 -11.76 44.30
N ALA A 7 1.01 -12.26 44.54
CA ALA A 7 2.10 -12.28 43.55
C ALA A 7 1.69 -13.16 42.35
N GLN A 8 1.56 -12.59 41.19
CA GLN A 8 1.44 -13.34 39.93
C GLN A 8 2.68 -14.22 39.73
N PRO A 9 2.55 -15.50 39.38
CA PRO A 9 3.69 -16.35 39.14
C PRO A 9 4.47 -15.83 37.92
N ARG A 10 5.74 -15.49 38.12
CA ARG A 10 6.72 -15.21 37.05
C ARG A 10 6.85 -16.49 36.22
N MET A 11 6.27 -16.50 35.02
CA MET A 11 6.58 -17.55 34.04
C MET A 11 8.05 -17.46 33.68
N THR A 12 8.80 -18.47 34.03
CA THR A 12 10.19 -18.66 33.59
C THR A 12 10.19 -18.94 32.09
N PRO A 13 11.18 -18.43 31.33
CA PRO A 13 11.25 -18.63 29.85
C PRO A 13 11.43 -20.09 29.40
N GLU A 14 11.54 -21.01 30.32
CA GLU A 14 11.78 -22.45 30.13
C GLU A 14 10.52 -23.32 30.25
N ALA A 15 9.32 -22.78 30.15
CA ALA A 15 8.18 -23.62 29.82
C ALA A 15 8.34 -24.09 28.35
N ALA A 16 9.30 -24.99 28.17
CA ALA A 16 9.59 -25.66 26.90
C ALA A 16 8.27 -26.23 26.36
N VAL A 17 7.88 -25.74 25.20
CA VAL A 17 6.81 -26.35 24.42
C VAL A 17 7.10 -27.84 24.36
N ALA A 18 6.24 -28.67 24.95
CA ALA A 18 6.40 -30.11 24.96
C ALA A 18 6.68 -30.61 23.52
N PRO A 19 7.66 -31.48 23.32
CA PRO A 19 7.99 -31.93 21.98
C PRO A 19 6.76 -32.57 21.34
N LEU A 20 6.38 -32.06 20.17
CA LEU A 20 5.25 -32.58 19.39
C LEU A 20 5.39 -34.09 19.17
N PRO A 21 4.30 -34.85 19.21
CA PRO A 21 4.29 -36.26 18.84
C PRO A 21 5.01 -36.49 17.51
N GLN A 22 5.75 -37.58 17.39
CA GLN A 22 6.60 -37.91 16.23
C GLN A 22 5.81 -37.92 14.91
N GLN A 23 4.51 -38.30 14.96
CA GLN A 23 3.58 -38.27 13.82
C GLN A 23 3.28 -36.85 13.29
N LEU A 24 3.32 -35.84 14.16
CA LEU A 24 3.17 -34.42 13.77
C LEU A 24 4.51 -33.79 13.31
N ARG A 25 5.64 -34.38 13.67
CA ARG A 25 6.97 -34.00 13.15
C ARG A 25 7.20 -34.45 11.72
N ASN A 26 6.47 -35.46 11.23
CA ASN A 26 6.63 -36.05 9.90
C ASN A 26 5.69 -35.39 8.84
N ALA A 27 4.72 -34.60 9.23
CA ALA A 27 4.08 -33.64 8.32
C ALA A 27 5.09 -32.50 8.13
N GLY A 28 5.99 -32.63 7.16
CA GLY A 28 7.11 -31.72 6.94
C GLY A 28 6.59 -30.28 6.88
N ALA A 29 7.04 -29.45 7.84
CA ALA A 29 6.72 -28.02 7.81
C ALA A 29 7.16 -27.48 6.45
N ALA A 30 6.34 -26.64 5.82
CA ALA A 30 6.69 -26.02 4.55
C ALA A 30 8.01 -25.26 4.67
N GLU A 31 8.91 -25.52 3.75
CA GLU A 31 10.17 -24.79 3.62
C GLU A 31 9.97 -23.43 2.96
N LEU A 32 9.03 -23.37 2.02
CA LEU A 32 8.70 -22.20 1.24
C LEU A 32 7.21 -21.89 1.36
N VAL A 33 6.87 -20.67 1.72
CA VAL A 33 5.52 -20.13 1.54
C VAL A 33 5.50 -19.20 0.32
N VAL A 34 4.54 -19.44 -0.57
CA VAL A 34 4.23 -18.55 -1.69
C VAL A 34 3.02 -17.70 -1.30
N VAL A 35 3.20 -16.42 -1.12
CA VAL A 35 2.14 -15.45 -0.78
C VAL A 35 1.61 -14.84 -2.06
N VAL A 36 0.31 -14.98 -2.29
CA VAL A 36 -0.37 -14.53 -3.51
C VAL A 36 -1.48 -13.52 -3.13
N PRO A 37 -1.20 -12.21 -3.19
CA PRO A 37 -2.24 -11.21 -3.02
C PRO A 37 -3.23 -11.30 -4.19
N THR A 38 -4.54 -11.32 -3.86
CA THR A 38 -5.57 -11.71 -4.83
C THR A 38 -6.77 -10.75 -4.75
N LEU A 39 -7.28 -10.32 -5.91
CA LEU A 39 -8.51 -9.55 -6.03
C LEU A 39 -9.13 -9.78 -7.40
N ASN A 40 -10.26 -10.51 -7.49
CA ASN A 40 -10.96 -10.84 -8.73
C ASN A 40 -10.05 -11.52 -9.76
N GLU A 41 -9.53 -12.69 -9.39
CA GLU A 41 -8.57 -13.48 -10.17
C GLU A 41 -9.08 -14.93 -10.38
N PHE A 42 -10.40 -15.13 -10.43
CA PHE A 42 -11.03 -16.46 -10.53
C PHE A 42 -10.39 -17.40 -11.56
N GLY A 43 -10.16 -16.88 -12.77
CA GLY A 43 -9.59 -17.67 -13.88
C GLY A 43 -8.11 -18.00 -13.74
N ASN A 44 -7.40 -17.36 -12.79
CA ASN A 44 -5.95 -17.51 -12.62
C ASN A 44 -5.57 -18.43 -11.45
N VAL A 45 -6.50 -18.71 -10.52
CA VAL A 45 -6.21 -19.48 -9.29
C VAL A 45 -5.72 -20.87 -9.60
N ALA A 46 -6.51 -21.68 -10.32
CA ALA A 46 -6.16 -23.06 -10.63
C ALA A 46 -4.89 -23.16 -11.51
N PRO A 47 -4.76 -22.40 -12.62
CA PRO A 47 -3.53 -22.42 -13.41
C PRO A 47 -2.28 -22.02 -12.63
N LEU A 48 -2.36 -21.11 -11.66
CA LEU A 48 -1.21 -20.76 -10.83
C LEU A 48 -0.79 -21.92 -9.92
N ILE A 49 -1.75 -22.61 -9.30
CA ILE A 49 -1.47 -23.77 -8.44
C ILE A 49 -0.83 -24.88 -9.27
N ASP A 50 -1.36 -25.17 -10.46
CA ASP A 50 -0.81 -26.19 -11.35
C ASP A 50 0.66 -25.89 -11.74
N ARG A 51 0.99 -24.63 -12.01
CA ARG A 51 2.36 -24.20 -12.30
C ARG A 51 3.27 -24.31 -11.08
N LEU A 52 2.80 -23.86 -9.91
CA LEU A 52 3.55 -24.00 -8.65
C LEU A 52 3.86 -25.47 -8.33
N ASP A 53 2.89 -26.37 -8.53
CA ASP A 53 3.09 -27.80 -8.31
C ASP A 53 4.17 -28.39 -9.23
N GLN A 54 4.20 -27.95 -10.49
CA GLN A 54 5.20 -28.41 -11.46
C GLN A 54 6.61 -27.87 -11.12
N VAL A 55 6.74 -26.58 -10.83
CA VAL A 55 8.06 -25.94 -10.65
C VAL A 55 8.66 -26.21 -9.26
N LEU A 56 7.83 -26.44 -8.25
CA LEU A 56 8.25 -26.71 -6.87
C LEU A 56 8.29 -28.20 -6.53
N ALA A 57 8.27 -29.09 -7.53
CA ALA A 57 8.37 -30.52 -7.33
C ALA A 57 9.62 -30.87 -6.49
N GLY A 58 9.44 -31.65 -5.40
CA GLY A 58 10.50 -32.01 -4.47
C GLY A 58 10.86 -30.96 -3.40
N ILE A 59 10.20 -29.81 -3.39
CA ILE A 59 10.33 -28.80 -2.35
C ILE A 59 9.09 -28.87 -1.44
N ALA A 60 9.27 -28.75 -0.13
CA ALA A 60 8.15 -28.64 0.80
C ALA A 60 7.59 -27.22 0.75
N TRP A 61 6.46 -26.99 0.09
CA TRP A 61 5.88 -25.67 -0.09
C TRP A 61 4.42 -25.59 0.33
N GLU A 62 3.98 -24.37 0.66
CA GLU A 62 2.57 -23.99 0.79
C GLU A 62 2.30 -22.71 0.03
N VAL A 63 1.05 -22.47 -0.38
CA VAL A 63 0.59 -21.23 -0.98
C VAL A 63 -0.52 -20.62 -0.15
N ILE A 64 -0.41 -19.32 0.12
CA ILE A 64 -1.43 -18.54 0.84
C ILE A 64 -1.98 -17.48 -0.10
N PHE A 65 -3.20 -17.70 -0.59
CA PHE A 65 -3.97 -16.68 -1.29
C PHE A 65 -4.55 -15.69 -0.29
N VAL A 66 -4.18 -14.42 -0.42
CA VAL A 66 -4.70 -13.35 0.43
C VAL A 66 -5.72 -12.55 -0.35
N ASP A 67 -6.99 -12.89 -0.15
CA ASP A 67 -8.11 -12.34 -0.92
C ASP A 67 -8.65 -11.03 -0.34
N ASP A 68 -8.58 -9.96 -1.11
CA ASP A 68 -9.01 -8.61 -0.74
C ASP A 68 -10.50 -8.36 -1.00
N ASP A 69 -11.34 -9.28 -0.55
CA ASP A 69 -12.81 -9.23 -0.67
C ASP A 69 -13.26 -9.24 -2.14
N SER A 70 -12.82 -10.26 -2.89
CA SER A 70 -13.21 -10.48 -4.28
C SER A 70 -14.72 -10.63 -4.42
N ILE A 71 -15.27 -10.05 -5.48
CA ILE A 71 -16.71 -10.08 -5.77
C ILE A 71 -17.08 -11.07 -6.89
N ASP A 72 -16.06 -11.64 -7.53
CA ASP A 72 -16.20 -12.78 -8.45
C ASP A 72 -16.11 -14.10 -7.67
N ARG A 73 -15.95 -15.20 -8.33
CA ARG A 73 -15.86 -16.54 -7.71
C ARG A 73 -14.45 -16.94 -7.26
N THR A 74 -13.53 -15.99 -7.10
CA THR A 74 -12.13 -16.23 -6.70
C THR A 74 -12.06 -16.99 -5.37
N ARG A 75 -12.77 -16.52 -4.37
CA ARG A 75 -12.76 -17.12 -3.02
C ARG A 75 -13.27 -18.56 -3.03
N GLU A 76 -14.38 -18.81 -3.74
CA GLU A 76 -14.97 -20.12 -3.87
C GLU A 76 -13.99 -21.10 -4.54
N ALA A 77 -13.29 -20.67 -5.60
CA ALA A 77 -12.27 -21.48 -6.29
C ALA A 77 -11.12 -21.83 -5.35
N ILE A 78 -10.58 -20.86 -4.60
CA ILE A 78 -9.51 -21.12 -3.63
C ILE A 78 -9.97 -22.13 -2.56
N HIS A 79 -11.17 -21.94 -1.99
CA HIS A 79 -11.71 -22.83 -0.95
C HIS A 79 -11.97 -24.24 -1.47
N GLU A 80 -12.41 -24.39 -2.72
CA GLU A 80 -12.63 -25.71 -3.31
C GLU A 80 -11.32 -26.48 -3.46
N ILE A 81 -10.25 -25.81 -3.92
CA ILE A 81 -8.93 -26.44 -4.05
C ILE A 81 -8.33 -26.73 -2.67
N ALA A 82 -8.43 -25.80 -1.72
CA ALA A 82 -7.94 -25.96 -0.35
C ALA A 82 -8.56 -27.16 0.40
N ARG A 83 -9.77 -27.60 0.03
CA ARG A 83 -10.38 -28.82 0.60
C ARG A 83 -9.70 -30.12 0.10
N ARG A 84 -9.02 -30.05 -1.03
CA ARG A 84 -8.39 -31.22 -1.69
C ARG A 84 -6.87 -31.20 -1.55
N ASP A 85 -6.28 -30.01 -1.43
CA ASP A 85 -4.84 -29.83 -1.29
C ASP A 85 -4.54 -28.97 -0.05
N THR A 86 -3.97 -29.60 0.98
CA THR A 86 -3.64 -28.95 2.27
C THR A 86 -2.51 -27.92 2.16
N ARG A 87 -1.76 -27.91 1.04
CA ARG A 87 -0.76 -26.89 0.75
C ARG A 87 -1.39 -25.54 0.37
N VAL A 88 -2.66 -25.55 -0.07
CA VAL A 88 -3.39 -24.34 -0.50
C VAL A 88 -4.18 -23.78 0.67
N ARG A 89 -3.88 -22.53 1.03
CA ARG A 89 -4.53 -21.82 2.13
C ARG A 89 -5.15 -20.51 1.64
N SER A 90 -6.21 -20.08 2.31
CA SER A 90 -6.92 -18.83 2.01
C SER A 90 -6.94 -17.94 3.24
N LEU A 91 -6.60 -16.66 3.05
CA LEU A 91 -6.77 -15.60 4.02
C LEU A 91 -7.72 -14.55 3.43
N HIS A 92 -8.96 -14.49 3.91
CA HIS A 92 -9.95 -13.54 3.41
C HIS A 92 -9.96 -12.25 4.25
N ARG A 93 -9.79 -11.09 3.60
CA ARG A 93 -9.66 -9.77 4.22
C ARG A 93 -10.91 -8.93 4.00
N ILE A 94 -11.90 -9.08 4.86
CA ILE A 94 -13.20 -8.41 4.74
C ILE A 94 -13.07 -6.90 4.95
N GLY A 95 -13.51 -6.11 3.96
CA GLY A 95 -13.55 -4.64 4.04
C GLY A 95 -12.18 -3.98 4.12
N ARG A 96 -11.10 -4.69 3.78
CA ARG A 96 -9.72 -4.18 3.69
C ARG A 96 -9.17 -4.47 2.31
N ARG A 97 -8.36 -3.56 1.79
CA ARG A 97 -7.68 -3.69 0.50
C ARG A 97 -6.29 -3.09 0.55
N GLY A 98 -5.37 -3.70 -0.15
CA GLY A 98 -4.02 -3.19 -0.31
C GLY A 98 -2.99 -4.30 -0.47
N LEU A 99 -2.27 -4.31 -1.59
CA LEU A 99 -1.34 -5.37 -1.96
C LEU A 99 -0.23 -5.54 -0.91
N ALA A 100 0.43 -4.45 -0.47
CA ALA A 100 1.50 -4.53 0.51
C ALA A 100 1.04 -5.15 1.83
N SER A 101 -0.10 -4.70 2.38
CA SER A 101 -0.66 -5.27 3.60
C SER A 101 -1.14 -6.72 3.41
N ALA A 102 -1.60 -7.10 2.21
CA ALA A 102 -1.93 -8.49 1.88
C ALA A 102 -0.69 -9.39 1.93
N CYS A 103 0.41 -8.95 1.31
CA CYS A 103 1.68 -9.67 1.37
C CYS A 103 2.19 -9.84 2.80
N ILE A 104 2.12 -8.79 3.63
CA ILE A 104 2.53 -8.84 5.04
C ILE A 104 1.69 -9.86 5.82
N GLU A 105 0.36 -9.80 5.71
CA GLU A 105 -0.54 -10.71 6.41
C GLU A 105 -0.36 -12.16 5.96
N GLY A 106 -0.17 -12.40 4.66
CA GLY A 106 0.15 -13.72 4.13
C GLY A 106 1.48 -14.26 4.64
N ALA A 107 2.52 -13.43 4.68
CA ALA A 107 3.82 -13.81 5.21
C ALA A 107 3.77 -14.14 6.71
N LEU A 108 3.00 -13.38 7.50
CA LEU A 108 2.82 -13.62 8.94
C LEU A 108 1.94 -14.85 9.23
N ALA A 109 1.11 -15.29 8.27
CA ALA A 109 0.24 -16.47 8.42
C ALA A 109 0.99 -17.80 8.25
N SER A 110 2.27 -17.79 7.89
CA SER A 110 3.15 -18.96 7.75
C SER A 110 4.34 -18.89 8.69
N SER A 111 4.91 -20.03 9.02
CA SER A 111 6.19 -20.16 9.72
C SER A 111 7.34 -20.64 8.81
N ALA A 112 7.11 -20.77 7.50
CA ALA A 112 8.12 -21.21 6.55
C ALA A 112 9.37 -20.31 6.58
N PRO A 113 10.59 -20.87 6.53
CA PRO A 113 11.84 -20.10 6.59
C PRO A 113 12.09 -19.22 5.38
N PHE A 114 11.45 -19.51 4.23
CA PHE A 114 11.51 -18.69 3.03
C PHE A 114 10.12 -18.24 2.61
N ILE A 115 10.01 -16.97 2.23
CA ILE A 115 8.75 -16.31 1.83
C ILE A 115 8.92 -15.81 0.41
N ALA A 116 8.16 -16.35 -0.54
CA ALA A 116 8.03 -15.79 -1.89
C ALA A 116 6.76 -14.96 -1.99
N VAL A 117 6.81 -13.87 -2.74
CA VAL A 117 5.64 -13.09 -3.14
C VAL A 117 5.54 -13.15 -4.66
N ILE A 118 4.34 -13.42 -5.18
CA ILE A 118 4.04 -13.46 -6.61
C ILE A 118 2.61 -12.97 -6.85
N ASP A 119 2.38 -12.23 -7.94
CA ASP A 119 1.03 -11.80 -8.31
C ASP A 119 0.21 -12.97 -8.89
N ALA A 120 -1.11 -12.93 -8.71
CA ALA A 120 -2.00 -14.00 -9.16
C ALA A 120 -2.25 -14.02 -10.69
N ASP A 121 -1.81 -12.99 -11.43
CA ASP A 121 -2.19 -12.74 -12.83
C ASP A 121 -1.39 -13.52 -13.88
N LEU A 122 -0.53 -14.46 -13.45
CA LEU A 122 0.31 -15.32 -14.29
C LEU A 122 1.35 -14.57 -15.16
N GLN A 123 1.63 -13.31 -14.87
CA GLN A 123 2.59 -12.51 -15.64
C GLN A 123 4.05 -12.76 -15.19
N HIS A 124 4.26 -13.19 -13.97
CA HIS A 124 5.57 -13.57 -13.46
C HIS A 124 6.00 -14.96 -13.94
N ASP A 125 7.30 -15.24 -13.91
CA ASP A 125 7.85 -16.52 -14.27
C ASP A 125 8.11 -17.38 -13.02
N GLU A 126 7.16 -18.23 -12.71
CA GLU A 126 7.18 -19.11 -11.54
C GLU A 126 8.39 -20.06 -11.53
N SER A 127 8.97 -20.33 -12.72
CA SER A 127 10.14 -21.23 -12.87
C SER A 127 11.40 -20.71 -12.18
N LEU A 128 11.46 -19.40 -11.82
CA LEU A 128 12.54 -18.84 -11.02
C LEU A 128 12.48 -19.21 -9.53
N LEU A 129 11.35 -19.62 -8.99
CA LEU A 129 11.22 -19.91 -7.55
C LEU A 129 12.26 -20.91 -7.03
N PRO A 130 12.53 -22.06 -7.71
CA PRO A 130 13.57 -22.97 -7.27
C PRO A 130 14.99 -22.37 -7.30
N GLU A 131 15.28 -21.51 -8.26
CA GLU A 131 16.57 -20.82 -8.36
C GLU A 131 16.73 -19.78 -7.26
N MET A 132 15.68 -18.98 -6.99
CA MET A 132 15.65 -18.03 -5.87
C MET A 132 15.91 -18.75 -4.53
N LEU A 133 15.23 -19.88 -4.31
CA LEU A 133 15.41 -20.68 -3.09
C LEU A 133 16.83 -21.22 -2.98
N ARG A 134 17.39 -21.73 -4.07
CA ARG A 134 18.77 -22.23 -4.13
C ARG A 134 19.76 -21.11 -3.80
N ALA A 135 19.60 -19.93 -4.41
CA ALA A 135 20.45 -18.77 -4.14
C ALA A 135 20.40 -18.35 -2.67
N LEU A 136 19.20 -18.26 -2.09
CA LEU A 136 19.05 -17.95 -0.66
C LEU A 136 19.69 -19.03 0.24
N LYS A 137 19.68 -20.31 -0.13
CA LYS A 137 20.29 -21.38 0.66
C LYS A 137 21.81 -21.38 0.57
N SER A 138 22.37 -21.12 -0.60
CA SER A 138 23.81 -21.29 -0.88
C SER A 138 24.63 -20.00 -0.71
N GLU A 139 24.01 -18.84 -0.81
CA GLU A 139 24.67 -17.53 -0.75
C GLU A 139 24.21 -16.76 0.52
N PRO A 140 25.05 -15.86 1.08
CA PRO A 140 24.70 -15.07 2.25
C PRO A 140 23.74 -13.91 1.90
N LEU A 141 22.63 -14.22 1.24
CA LEU A 141 21.61 -13.27 0.79
C LEU A 141 20.44 -13.23 1.78
N ASP A 142 19.82 -12.07 1.90
CA ASP A 142 18.60 -11.85 2.65
C ASP A 142 17.35 -11.93 1.75
N ILE A 143 17.48 -11.48 0.47
CA ILE A 143 16.40 -11.43 -0.50
C ILE A 143 16.91 -11.67 -1.93
N VAL A 144 16.10 -12.34 -2.74
CA VAL A 144 16.30 -12.51 -4.20
C VAL A 144 15.10 -11.94 -4.93
N ILE A 145 15.34 -11.14 -5.97
CA ILE A 145 14.34 -10.38 -6.70
C ILE A 145 14.28 -10.87 -8.14
N GLY A 146 13.08 -11.16 -8.65
CA GLY A 146 12.86 -11.30 -10.08
C GLY A 146 12.84 -9.92 -10.72
N SER A 147 13.76 -9.66 -11.66
CA SER A 147 13.98 -8.35 -12.25
C SER A 147 13.75 -8.35 -13.76
N ARG A 148 13.06 -7.33 -14.24
CA ARG A 148 12.77 -7.09 -15.66
C ARG A 148 13.82 -6.21 -16.32
N TYR A 149 14.72 -5.62 -15.54
CA TYR A 149 15.66 -4.57 -15.98
C TYR A 149 17.12 -5.01 -15.95
N VAL A 150 17.43 -6.19 -15.44
CA VAL A 150 18.78 -6.78 -15.55
C VAL A 150 18.97 -7.48 -16.90
N GLU A 151 20.20 -7.72 -17.31
CA GLU A 151 20.52 -8.41 -18.56
C GLU A 151 19.79 -9.76 -18.66
N GLY A 152 19.11 -10.00 -19.76
CA GLY A 152 18.21 -11.15 -19.96
C GLY A 152 16.77 -10.97 -19.49
N GLY A 153 16.46 -9.87 -18.78
CA GLY A 153 15.10 -9.49 -18.41
C GLY A 153 14.37 -8.72 -19.51
N GLY A 154 13.05 -8.62 -19.41
CA GLY A 154 12.29 -7.89 -20.42
C GLY A 154 10.80 -7.79 -20.16
N PHE A 155 10.15 -7.01 -21.03
CA PHE A 155 8.70 -6.81 -21.04
C PHE A 155 8.12 -7.42 -22.32
N GLY A 156 7.43 -8.51 -22.22
CA GLY A 156 6.75 -9.15 -23.35
C GLY A 156 5.59 -8.30 -23.90
N GLY A 157 5.91 -7.22 -24.67
CA GLY A 157 4.91 -6.46 -25.41
C GLY A 157 4.45 -5.12 -24.83
N LEU A 158 5.15 -4.51 -23.87
CA LEU A 158 4.80 -3.19 -23.33
C LEU A 158 5.40 -2.03 -24.15
N SER A 159 4.62 -0.92 -24.34
CA SER A 159 5.03 0.23 -25.15
C SER A 159 6.17 1.07 -24.50
N ALA A 160 7.05 1.62 -25.34
CA ALA A 160 8.24 2.42 -24.96
C ALA A 160 7.95 3.67 -24.10
N GLY A 161 6.73 4.19 -24.09
CA GLY A 161 6.31 5.35 -23.28
C GLY A 161 6.25 5.05 -21.79
N ARG A 162 5.85 3.83 -21.39
CA ARG A 162 5.78 3.39 -19.98
C ARG A 162 7.17 3.19 -19.37
N VAL A 163 8.17 2.86 -20.18
CA VAL A 163 9.56 2.65 -19.73
C VAL A 163 10.20 3.97 -19.28
N ARG A 164 9.88 5.12 -19.90
CA ARG A 164 10.47 6.43 -19.54
C ARG A 164 9.96 6.98 -18.20
N ILE A 165 8.68 6.85 -17.89
CA ILE A 165 8.09 7.30 -16.61
C ILE A 165 8.64 6.44 -15.47
N SER A 166 8.84 5.16 -15.70
CA SER A 166 9.47 4.23 -14.76
C SER A 166 10.90 4.64 -14.41
N GLY A 167 11.69 5.18 -15.37
CA GLY A 167 13.09 5.55 -15.14
C GLY A 167 13.30 6.71 -14.15
N LEU A 168 12.42 7.73 -14.12
CA LEU A 168 12.51 8.83 -13.17
C LEU A 168 12.13 8.36 -11.74
N ALA A 169 11.06 7.58 -11.65
CA ALA A 169 10.64 6.96 -10.39
C ALA A 169 11.73 6.06 -9.82
N THR A 170 12.39 5.25 -10.66
CA THR A 170 13.49 4.39 -10.27
C THR A 170 14.71 5.18 -9.73
N ARG A 171 15.08 6.32 -10.38
CA ARG A 171 16.19 7.17 -9.90
C ARG A 171 15.92 7.81 -8.53
N LEU A 172 14.68 8.24 -8.30
CA LEU A 172 14.28 8.80 -7.01
C LEU A 172 14.23 7.70 -5.92
N GLY A 173 13.73 6.52 -6.27
CA GLY A 173 13.70 5.34 -5.38
C GLY A 173 15.08 4.89 -4.93
N ARG A 174 16.06 4.81 -5.84
CA ARG A 174 17.44 4.41 -5.53
C ARG A 174 18.09 5.26 -4.43
N ARG A 175 17.77 6.55 -4.39
CA ARG A 175 18.31 7.47 -3.37
C ARG A 175 17.74 7.21 -1.97
N ILE A 176 16.52 6.66 -1.89
CA ILE A 176 15.81 6.35 -0.63
C ILE A 176 16.13 4.94 -0.16
N LEU A 177 16.32 3.99 -1.09
CA LEU A 177 16.48 2.56 -0.79
C LEU A 177 17.86 2.18 -0.22
N LYS A 178 18.85 3.08 -0.26
CA LYS A 178 20.24 2.76 0.11
C LYS A 178 20.81 1.52 -0.61
N ALA A 179 20.24 1.15 -1.77
CA ALA A 179 20.58 -0.03 -2.55
C ALA A 179 20.40 0.25 -4.04
N ASP A 180 21.31 -0.23 -4.88
CA ASP A 180 21.26 -0.06 -6.34
C ASP A 180 20.45 -1.20 -6.98
N ILE A 181 19.16 -1.21 -6.76
CA ILE A 181 18.23 -2.20 -7.29
C ILE A 181 17.79 -1.75 -8.69
N ALA A 182 17.90 -2.65 -9.68
CA ALA A 182 17.46 -2.37 -11.04
C ALA A 182 15.93 -2.34 -11.15
N ASP A 183 15.22 -3.25 -10.45
CA ASP A 183 13.75 -3.33 -10.43
C ASP A 183 13.16 -3.19 -9.02
N PRO A 184 13.20 -1.97 -8.42
CA PRO A 184 12.65 -1.75 -7.08
C PRO A 184 11.13 -1.87 -7.02
N MET A 185 10.48 -1.99 -8.18
CA MET A 185 9.03 -2.05 -8.33
C MET A 185 8.52 -3.47 -8.59
N SER A 186 9.41 -4.47 -8.52
CA SER A 186 9.02 -5.87 -8.74
C SER A 186 8.07 -6.34 -7.67
N GLY A 187 6.98 -7.00 -8.08
CA GLY A 187 6.07 -7.78 -7.23
C GLY A 187 6.50 -9.24 -7.04
N PHE A 188 7.68 -9.61 -7.58
CA PHE A 188 8.18 -10.96 -7.58
C PHE A 188 9.53 -11.05 -6.88
N PHE A 189 9.57 -11.62 -5.69
CA PHE A 189 10.79 -11.76 -4.88
C PHE A 189 10.64 -12.90 -3.86
N MET A 190 11.78 -13.36 -3.32
CA MET A 190 11.84 -14.30 -2.21
C MET A 190 12.76 -13.76 -1.13
N ILE A 191 12.32 -13.79 0.12
CA ILE A 191 13.02 -13.26 1.28
C ILE A 191 13.15 -14.32 2.39
N ARG A 192 14.25 -14.29 3.13
CA ARG A 192 14.39 -15.10 4.35
C ARG A 192 13.44 -14.61 5.43
N ARG A 193 12.85 -15.53 6.19
CA ARG A 193 11.99 -15.24 7.34
C ARG A 193 12.65 -14.26 8.31
N GLU A 194 13.89 -14.51 8.68
CA GLU A 194 14.62 -13.66 9.63
C GLU A 194 14.77 -12.22 9.14
N ALA A 195 15.04 -12.02 7.85
CA ALA A 195 15.15 -10.69 7.26
C ALA A 195 13.78 -9.98 7.22
N PHE A 196 12.71 -10.72 6.89
CA PHE A 196 11.34 -10.20 6.93
C PHE A 196 10.95 -9.81 8.36
N ASP A 197 11.21 -10.65 9.36
CA ASP A 197 10.83 -10.42 10.75
C ASP A 197 11.57 -9.21 11.37
N ARG A 198 12.81 -8.93 10.93
CA ARG A 198 13.52 -7.70 11.31
C ARG A 198 12.87 -6.43 10.72
N ALA A 199 12.30 -6.51 9.52
CA ALA A 199 11.74 -5.37 8.81
C ALA A 199 10.25 -5.13 9.12
N VAL A 200 9.47 -6.19 9.40
CA VAL A 200 8.00 -6.18 9.38
C VAL A 200 7.37 -5.14 10.31
N ARG A 201 7.96 -4.88 11.48
CA ARG A 201 7.45 -3.89 12.45
C ARG A 201 7.52 -2.45 11.94
N ASN A 202 8.41 -2.18 10.98
CA ASN A 202 8.66 -0.85 10.42
C ASN A 202 8.03 -0.67 9.02
N LEU A 203 7.36 -1.72 8.50
CA LEU A 203 6.68 -1.64 7.21
C LEU A 203 5.46 -0.72 7.32
N SER A 204 5.29 0.13 6.31
CA SER A 204 4.13 1.02 6.23
C SER A 204 2.83 0.26 5.93
N GLY A 205 2.92 -0.87 5.24
CA GLY A 205 1.77 -1.64 4.75
C GLY A 205 0.88 -0.88 3.76
N ILE A 206 1.38 0.25 3.23
CA ILE A 206 0.63 1.16 2.35
C ILE A 206 1.07 0.95 0.90
N GLY A 207 0.10 0.96 -0.02
CA GLY A 207 0.37 0.93 -1.46
C GLY A 207 0.64 -0.45 -2.04
N PHE A 208 1.24 -0.48 -3.26
CA PHE A 208 1.52 -1.69 -4.04
C PHE A 208 3.01 -2.09 -4.05
N LYS A 209 3.86 -1.46 -3.23
CA LYS A 209 5.32 -1.53 -3.36
C LYS A 209 6.00 -2.12 -2.13
N ILE A 210 5.60 -3.35 -1.77
CA ILE A 210 6.16 -4.02 -0.58
C ILE A 210 7.68 -4.21 -0.68
N LEU A 211 8.24 -4.47 -1.86
CA LEU A 211 9.68 -4.63 -2.05
C LEU A 211 10.44 -3.36 -1.64
N MET A 212 9.99 -2.19 -2.11
CA MET A 212 10.59 -0.91 -1.71
C MET A 212 10.45 -0.66 -0.21
N ASP A 213 9.28 -0.99 0.36
CA ASP A 213 9.02 -0.83 1.78
C ASP A 213 9.97 -1.71 2.62
N LEU A 214 10.22 -2.95 2.22
CA LEU A 214 11.19 -3.85 2.84
C LEU A 214 12.60 -3.25 2.89
N PHE A 215 13.11 -2.75 1.75
CA PHE A 215 14.43 -2.13 1.69
C PHE A 215 14.53 -0.84 2.50
N ALA A 216 13.50 0.00 2.43
CA ALA A 216 13.48 1.28 3.15
C ALA A 216 13.30 1.12 4.67
N SER A 217 12.61 0.05 5.11
CA SER A 217 12.25 -0.21 6.51
C SER A 217 13.22 -1.15 7.22
N SER A 218 14.07 -1.84 6.48
CA SER A 218 15.05 -2.75 7.08
C SER A 218 16.04 -1.96 7.95
N PRO A 219 16.28 -2.38 9.21
CA PRO A 219 17.28 -1.74 10.08
C PRO A 219 18.69 -1.76 9.48
N GLU A 220 19.04 -2.86 8.83
CA GLU A 220 20.31 -3.08 8.15
C GLU A 220 20.11 -3.19 6.64
N PRO A 221 21.09 -2.80 5.80
CA PRO A 221 21.02 -3.00 4.36
C PRO A 221 20.82 -4.49 4.02
N LEU A 222 19.77 -4.79 3.24
CA LEU A 222 19.50 -6.15 2.79
C LEU A 222 20.53 -6.57 1.72
N ARG A 223 21.12 -7.74 1.88
CA ARG A 223 21.96 -8.39 0.87
C ARG A 223 21.05 -9.03 -0.16
N PHE A 224 21.17 -8.60 -1.41
CA PHE A 224 20.24 -8.98 -2.45
C PHE A 224 20.92 -9.46 -3.72
N LYS A 225 20.17 -10.19 -4.53
CA LYS A 225 20.51 -10.60 -5.90
C LYS A 225 19.29 -10.41 -6.78
N GLU A 226 19.50 -9.98 -8.02
CA GLU A 226 18.46 -9.87 -9.01
C GLU A 226 18.62 -10.99 -10.05
N LEU A 227 17.55 -11.71 -10.34
CA LEU A 227 17.48 -12.73 -11.38
C LEU A 227 16.60 -12.22 -12.53
N ALA A 228 17.09 -12.37 -13.75
CA ALA A 228 16.38 -11.93 -14.94
C ALA A 228 15.13 -12.76 -15.21
N TYR A 229 14.02 -12.14 -15.58
CA TYR A 229 12.89 -12.83 -16.18
C TYR A 229 12.15 -11.94 -17.20
N VAL A 230 11.41 -12.60 -18.09
CA VAL A 230 10.56 -11.90 -19.05
C VAL A 230 9.13 -11.85 -18.52
N PHE A 231 8.65 -10.63 -18.30
CA PHE A 231 7.28 -10.39 -17.83
C PHE A 231 6.28 -10.77 -18.94
N ARG A 232 5.42 -11.74 -18.67
CA ARG A 232 4.49 -12.31 -19.65
C ARG A 232 3.31 -11.38 -19.92
N ALA A 233 2.68 -11.52 -21.08
CA ALA A 233 1.38 -10.89 -21.33
C ALA A 233 0.31 -11.50 -20.41
N ARG A 234 -0.60 -10.65 -19.92
CA ARG A 234 -1.70 -11.09 -19.07
C ARG A 234 -2.66 -11.99 -19.83
N THR A 235 -3.06 -13.09 -19.25
CA THR A 235 -3.96 -14.06 -19.86
C THR A 235 -5.44 -13.74 -19.58
N TYR A 236 -5.77 -13.24 -18.37
CA TYR A 236 -7.12 -12.88 -17.94
C TYR A 236 -7.10 -11.59 -17.10
N GLY A 237 -8.18 -10.78 -17.19
CA GLY A 237 -8.40 -9.59 -16.36
C GLY A 237 -7.90 -8.27 -16.95
N ASP A 238 -8.38 -7.15 -16.40
CA ASP A 238 -8.04 -5.79 -16.81
C ASP A 238 -6.90 -5.20 -15.97
N SER A 239 -6.06 -4.35 -16.59
CA SER A 239 -5.02 -3.62 -15.85
C SER A 239 -5.64 -2.56 -14.93
N LYS A 240 -5.51 -2.72 -13.63
CA LYS A 240 -6.05 -1.81 -12.60
C LYS A 240 -5.13 -0.61 -12.31
N LEU A 241 -4.07 -0.35 -13.12
CA LEU A 241 -2.83 0.21 -12.59
C LEU A 241 -2.25 1.47 -13.26
N ASP A 242 -2.94 2.38 -13.94
CA ASP A 242 -2.17 3.40 -14.68
C ASP A 242 -1.94 4.74 -13.94
N THR A 243 -2.91 5.30 -13.24
CA THR A 243 -2.74 6.66 -12.62
C THR A 243 -2.51 6.60 -11.11
N LEU A 244 -3.02 5.57 -10.45
CA LEU A 244 -2.94 5.42 -8.99
C LEU A 244 -1.54 4.97 -8.53
N VAL A 245 -0.81 4.25 -9.37
CA VAL A 245 0.55 3.76 -9.06
C VAL A 245 1.54 4.90 -8.84
N ALA A 246 1.49 5.93 -9.70
CA ALA A 246 2.35 7.11 -9.55
C ALA A 246 2.03 7.86 -8.24
N TRP A 247 0.74 7.99 -7.91
CA TRP A 247 0.31 8.61 -6.65
C TRP A 247 0.79 7.82 -5.43
N GLU A 248 0.60 6.51 -5.42
CA GLU A 248 1.05 5.65 -4.32
C GLU A 248 2.56 5.63 -4.15
N TYR A 249 3.29 5.74 -5.26
CA TYR A 249 4.74 5.91 -5.21
C TYR A 249 5.13 7.21 -4.50
N VAL A 250 4.51 8.34 -4.86
CA VAL A 250 4.73 9.63 -4.18
C VAL A 250 4.39 9.54 -2.70
N MET A 251 3.29 8.82 -2.36
CA MET A 251 2.89 8.61 -0.96
C MET A 251 3.89 7.75 -0.19
N LEU A 252 4.41 6.68 -0.78
CA LEU A 252 5.43 5.84 -0.14
C LEU A 252 6.73 6.62 0.09
N VAL A 253 7.17 7.39 -0.92
CA VAL A 253 8.33 8.28 -0.78
C VAL A 253 8.12 9.31 0.33
N GLY A 254 6.94 9.91 0.38
CA GLY A 254 6.54 10.86 1.42
C GLY A 254 6.52 10.22 2.82
N ASP A 255 6.01 8.98 2.93
CA ASP A 255 6.02 8.22 4.17
C ASP A 255 7.45 8.01 4.70
N LYS A 256 8.36 7.60 3.83
CA LYS A 256 9.75 7.34 4.25
C LYS A 256 10.55 8.61 4.57
N LEU A 257 10.17 9.75 3.99
CA LEU A 257 10.84 11.04 4.25
C LEU A 257 10.29 11.75 5.50
N VAL A 258 8.97 11.76 5.67
CA VAL A 258 8.30 12.57 6.71
C VAL A 258 7.23 11.81 7.49
N GLY A 259 6.96 10.54 7.19
CA GLY A 259 5.86 9.76 7.79
C GLY A 259 6.01 9.52 9.29
N HIS A 260 7.22 9.59 9.82
CA HIS A 260 7.50 9.56 11.27
C HIS A 260 7.01 10.82 12.01
N ILE A 261 6.77 11.92 11.29
CA ILE A 261 6.27 13.21 11.83
C ILE A 261 4.83 13.46 11.41
N ILE A 262 4.51 13.15 10.14
CA ILE A 262 3.24 13.52 9.51
C ILE A 262 2.57 12.27 8.92
N PRO A 263 1.30 11.96 9.30
CA PRO A 263 0.60 10.82 8.71
C PRO A 263 0.52 10.95 7.17
N VAL A 264 0.82 9.87 6.45
CA VAL A 264 0.80 9.85 4.97
C VAL A 264 -0.55 10.29 4.40
N ARG A 265 -1.65 9.95 5.08
CA ARG A 265 -2.99 10.44 4.68
C ARG A 265 -3.10 11.96 4.75
N PHE A 266 -2.45 12.60 5.72
CA PHE A 266 -2.42 14.06 5.80
C PHE A 266 -1.60 14.65 4.66
N LEU A 267 -0.46 14.06 4.33
CA LEU A 267 0.35 14.47 3.18
C LEU A 267 -0.43 14.36 1.87
N SER A 268 -1.13 13.24 1.66
CA SER A 268 -2.05 13.05 0.53
C SER A 268 -3.12 14.12 0.47
N PHE A 269 -3.77 14.39 1.62
CA PHE A 269 -4.80 15.42 1.75
C PHE A 269 -4.27 16.82 1.42
N ALA A 270 -3.08 17.16 1.90
CA ALA A 270 -2.43 18.44 1.64
C ALA A 270 -2.04 18.62 0.16
N LEU A 271 -1.51 17.57 -0.48
CA LEU A 271 -1.20 17.57 -1.92
C LEU A 271 -2.45 17.75 -2.78
N VAL A 272 -3.55 17.07 -2.43
CA VAL A 272 -4.86 17.29 -3.08
C VAL A 272 -5.33 18.73 -2.87
N GLY A 273 -5.13 19.30 -1.69
CA GLY A 273 -5.40 20.72 -1.41
C GLY A 273 -4.61 21.66 -2.32
N GLY A 274 -3.32 21.36 -2.57
CA GLY A 274 -2.48 22.07 -3.52
C GLY A 274 -3.01 22.01 -4.97
N ILE A 275 -3.47 20.83 -5.41
CA ILE A 275 -4.12 20.68 -6.73
C ILE A 275 -5.39 21.56 -6.78
N GLY A 276 -6.19 21.55 -5.71
CA GLY A 276 -7.39 22.38 -5.61
C GLY A 276 -7.10 23.87 -5.70
N LEU A 277 -5.98 24.33 -5.15
CA LEU A 277 -5.54 25.73 -5.31
C LEU A 277 -5.25 26.06 -6.78
N VAL A 278 -4.55 25.17 -7.49
CA VAL A 278 -4.29 25.36 -8.94
C VAL A 278 -5.60 25.41 -9.72
N VAL A 279 -6.54 24.51 -9.44
CA VAL A 279 -7.89 24.50 -10.06
C VAL A 279 -8.62 25.79 -9.76
N HIS A 280 -8.61 26.24 -8.51
CA HIS A 280 -9.24 27.51 -8.09
C HIS A 280 -8.70 28.70 -8.90
N LEU A 281 -7.38 28.84 -8.98
CA LEU A 281 -6.74 29.94 -9.71
C LEU A 281 -7.03 29.88 -11.22
N ALA A 282 -7.05 28.68 -11.80
CA ALA A 282 -7.37 28.49 -13.21
C ALA A 282 -8.82 28.89 -13.54
N ILE A 283 -9.79 28.46 -12.72
CA ILE A 283 -11.20 28.83 -12.90
C ILE A 283 -11.41 30.32 -12.64
N LEU A 284 -10.83 30.88 -11.59
CA LEU A 284 -10.92 32.30 -11.29
C LEU A 284 -10.38 33.16 -12.45
N GLY A 285 -9.16 32.84 -12.92
CA GLY A 285 -8.54 33.56 -14.03
C GLY A 285 -9.30 33.41 -15.35
N GLY A 286 -9.80 32.21 -15.64
CA GLY A 286 -10.62 31.92 -16.82
C GLY A 286 -11.97 32.67 -16.80
N SER A 287 -12.67 32.64 -15.66
CA SER A 287 -13.97 33.35 -15.49
C SER A 287 -13.84 34.87 -15.65
N LEU A 288 -12.76 35.43 -15.07
CA LEU A 288 -12.50 36.85 -15.16
C LEU A 288 -12.08 37.31 -16.56
N ARG A 289 -11.12 36.58 -17.18
CA ARG A 289 -10.44 37.04 -18.40
C ARG A 289 -11.13 36.59 -19.70
N ILE A 290 -11.73 35.38 -19.68
CA ILE A 290 -12.32 34.80 -20.88
C ILE A 290 -13.83 35.01 -20.93
N ILE A 291 -14.53 34.83 -19.79
CA ILE A 291 -15.99 34.94 -19.72
C ILE A 291 -16.42 36.35 -19.37
N GLY A 292 -15.57 37.15 -18.68
CA GLY A 292 -15.89 38.51 -18.26
C GLY A 292 -16.85 38.62 -17.08
N LEU A 293 -16.91 37.58 -16.21
CA LEU A 293 -17.76 37.61 -15.01
C LEU A 293 -17.22 38.56 -13.95
N PRO A 294 -18.09 39.21 -13.13
CA PRO A 294 -17.66 39.96 -11.94
C PRO A 294 -16.80 39.12 -11.00
N PHE A 295 -15.89 39.77 -10.26
CA PHE A 295 -14.95 39.10 -9.37
C PHE A 295 -15.66 38.20 -8.36
N GLU A 296 -16.72 38.66 -7.72
CA GLU A 296 -17.46 37.94 -6.69
C GLU A 296 -18.04 36.60 -7.26
N MET A 297 -18.61 36.66 -8.47
CA MET A 297 -19.17 35.49 -9.14
C MET A 297 -18.07 34.53 -9.57
N SER A 298 -16.97 35.05 -10.09
CA SER A 298 -15.79 34.25 -10.49
C SER A 298 -15.16 33.57 -9.28
N GLN A 299 -15.04 34.26 -8.17
CA GLN A 299 -14.51 33.77 -6.90
C GLN A 299 -15.41 32.65 -6.32
N ALA A 300 -16.72 32.88 -6.27
CA ALA A 300 -17.68 31.91 -5.80
C ALA A 300 -17.64 30.61 -6.65
N ALA A 301 -17.66 30.75 -7.98
CA ALA A 301 -17.57 29.62 -8.90
C ALA A 301 -16.26 28.85 -8.74
N ALA A 302 -15.12 29.56 -8.68
CA ALA A 302 -13.80 28.96 -8.48
C ALA A 302 -13.72 28.16 -7.16
N THR A 303 -14.25 28.74 -6.08
CA THR A 303 -14.29 28.10 -4.76
C THR A 303 -15.12 26.81 -4.79
N LEU A 304 -16.34 26.86 -5.31
CA LEU A 304 -17.22 25.70 -5.39
C LEU A 304 -16.62 24.57 -6.23
N ILE A 305 -16.08 24.90 -7.41
CA ILE A 305 -15.47 23.90 -8.30
C ILE A 305 -14.23 23.29 -7.65
N ALA A 306 -13.36 24.10 -7.04
CA ALA A 306 -12.18 23.62 -6.33
C ALA A 306 -12.54 22.70 -5.15
N MET A 307 -13.60 23.02 -4.39
CA MET A 307 -14.08 22.16 -3.29
C MET A 307 -14.62 20.83 -3.79
N VAL A 308 -15.40 20.81 -4.87
CA VAL A 308 -15.88 19.57 -5.50
C VAL A 308 -14.71 18.73 -6.01
N CYS A 309 -13.73 19.37 -6.64
CA CYS A 309 -12.51 18.70 -7.10
C CYS A 309 -11.72 18.10 -5.92
N ASN A 310 -11.47 18.87 -4.87
CA ASN A 310 -10.78 18.41 -3.66
C ASN A 310 -11.49 17.25 -3.00
N PHE A 311 -12.81 17.31 -2.83
CA PHE A 311 -13.58 16.20 -2.28
C PHE A 311 -13.46 14.96 -3.16
N SER A 312 -13.61 15.10 -4.48
CA SER A 312 -13.56 13.99 -5.43
C SER A 312 -12.19 13.32 -5.44
N LEU A 313 -11.12 14.11 -5.48
CA LEU A 313 -9.75 13.60 -5.43
C LEU A 313 -9.44 12.94 -4.08
N ASN A 314 -9.83 13.55 -2.95
CA ASN A 314 -9.65 12.93 -1.65
C ASN A 314 -10.44 11.62 -1.51
N ASN A 315 -11.65 11.54 -2.08
CA ASN A 315 -12.46 10.33 -2.08
C ASN A 315 -11.83 9.19 -2.91
N ILE A 316 -11.04 9.51 -3.93
CA ILE A 316 -10.38 8.53 -4.82
C ILE A 316 -8.97 8.19 -4.34
N LEU A 317 -8.22 9.16 -3.83
CA LEU A 317 -6.79 9.05 -3.52
C LEU A 317 -6.54 8.84 -2.02
N THR A 318 -6.99 9.79 -1.18
CA THR A 318 -6.68 9.83 0.27
C THR A 318 -7.51 8.83 1.07
N TYR A 319 -8.81 8.74 0.77
CA TYR A 319 -9.78 7.90 1.48
C TYR A 319 -10.29 6.75 0.61
N ARG A 320 -9.42 6.16 -0.21
CA ARG A 320 -9.74 5.09 -1.15
C ARG A 320 -10.37 3.87 -0.48
N ASP A 321 -9.88 3.50 0.70
CA ASP A 321 -10.40 2.41 1.54
C ASP A 321 -11.79 2.70 2.12
N LEU A 322 -12.19 3.97 2.16
CA LEU A 322 -13.48 4.46 2.65
C LEU A 322 -14.30 5.13 1.55
N ARG A 323 -14.00 4.86 0.29
CA ARG A 323 -14.56 5.55 -0.87
C ARG A 323 -16.09 5.57 -0.86
N LEU A 324 -16.64 6.76 -0.89
CA LEU A 324 -18.08 7.01 -0.96
C LEU A 324 -18.58 6.88 -2.40
N ARG A 325 -19.76 6.27 -2.58
CA ARG A 325 -20.42 6.06 -3.88
C ARG A 325 -21.91 6.38 -3.79
N GLY A 326 -22.55 6.66 -4.94
CA GLY A 326 -23.99 6.92 -5.05
C GLY A 326 -24.44 8.02 -4.08
N TRP A 327 -25.53 7.79 -3.35
CA TRP A 327 -26.08 8.75 -2.39
C TRP A 327 -25.10 9.11 -1.25
N GLY A 328 -24.21 8.19 -0.89
CA GLY A 328 -23.16 8.43 0.09
C GLY A 328 -22.17 9.50 -0.39
N PHE A 329 -21.88 9.60 -1.69
CA PHE A 329 -21.03 10.64 -2.26
C PHE A 329 -21.64 12.04 -2.07
N LEU A 330 -22.92 12.21 -2.35
CA LEU A 330 -23.60 13.52 -2.19
C LEU A 330 -23.66 13.96 -0.72
N ARG A 331 -23.99 13.04 0.20
CA ARG A 331 -23.95 13.31 1.65
C ARG A 331 -22.54 13.67 2.12
N GLY A 332 -21.55 12.93 1.63
CA GLY A 332 -20.14 13.20 1.95
C GLY A 332 -19.69 14.55 1.43
N LEU A 333 -20.07 14.92 0.21
CA LEU A 333 -19.78 16.22 -0.38
C LEU A 333 -20.36 17.36 0.48
N LEU A 334 -21.62 17.27 0.89
CA LEU A 334 -22.24 18.26 1.75
C LEU A 334 -21.53 18.36 3.12
N SER A 335 -21.21 17.22 3.73
CA SER A 335 -20.44 17.15 4.97
C SER A 335 -19.07 17.82 4.80
N PHE A 336 -18.38 17.56 3.70
CA PHE A 336 -17.08 18.13 3.40
C PHE A 336 -17.16 19.67 3.24
N PHE A 337 -18.19 20.18 2.58
CA PHE A 337 -18.44 21.63 2.49
C PHE A 337 -18.59 22.28 3.88
N LEU A 338 -19.37 21.67 4.76
CA LEU A 338 -19.55 22.19 6.13
C LEU A 338 -18.23 22.18 6.93
N VAL A 339 -17.45 21.11 6.81
CA VAL A 339 -16.14 21.01 7.46
C VAL A 339 -15.18 22.09 6.94
N CYS A 340 -15.12 22.28 5.62
CA CYS A 340 -14.27 23.30 5.00
C CYS A 340 -14.69 24.72 5.36
N ALA A 341 -16.00 24.98 5.48
CA ALA A 341 -16.50 26.29 5.93
C ALA A 341 -16.05 26.59 7.37
N ALA A 342 -16.15 25.63 8.29
CA ALA A 342 -15.64 25.76 9.65
C ALA A 342 -14.12 25.93 9.69
N GLY A 343 -13.39 25.17 8.85
CA GLY A 343 -11.94 25.31 8.70
C GLY A 343 -11.50 26.68 8.17
N ALA A 344 -12.30 27.28 7.28
CA ALA A 344 -12.04 28.65 6.80
C ALA A 344 -12.20 29.70 7.92
N VAL A 345 -13.21 29.55 8.78
CA VAL A 345 -13.37 30.41 9.96
C VAL A 345 -12.20 30.25 10.92
N ALA A 346 -11.75 29.03 11.18
CA ALA A 346 -10.59 28.77 12.04
C ALA A 346 -9.30 29.36 11.44
N ASN A 347 -9.08 29.23 10.12
CA ASN A 347 -7.95 29.82 9.41
C ASN A 347 -7.91 31.36 9.57
N VAL A 348 -9.03 32.01 9.26
CA VAL A 348 -9.14 33.48 9.38
C VAL A 348 -8.95 33.91 10.84
N GLY A 349 -9.62 33.24 11.78
CA GLY A 349 -9.54 33.60 13.21
C GLY A 349 -8.12 33.54 13.76
N VAL A 350 -7.41 32.40 13.48
CA VAL A 350 -6.00 32.24 13.91
C VAL A 350 -5.09 33.24 13.22
N GLY A 351 -5.24 33.44 11.89
CA GLY A 351 -4.43 34.37 11.14
C GLY A 351 -4.57 35.84 11.70
N THR A 352 -5.81 36.26 11.98
CA THR A 352 -6.10 37.56 12.54
C THR A 352 -5.48 37.74 13.93
N VAL A 353 -5.67 36.79 14.84
CA VAL A 353 -5.08 36.87 16.20
C VAL A 353 -3.55 36.93 16.14
N LEU A 354 -2.91 36.13 15.30
CA LEU A 354 -1.45 36.13 15.16
C LEU A 354 -0.92 37.46 14.55
N PHE A 355 -1.64 38.00 13.60
CA PHE A 355 -1.26 39.27 12.96
C PHE A 355 -1.49 40.46 13.87
N ASP A 356 -2.71 40.62 14.43
CA ASP A 356 -3.12 41.82 15.17
C ASP A 356 -2.60 41.83 16.62
N GLN A 357 -2.61 40.67 17.30
CA GLN A 357 -2.25 40.61 18.72
C GLN A 357 -0.80 40.21 18.98
N MET A 358 -0.22 39.35 18.13
CA MET A 358 1.17 38.88 18.29
C MET A 358 2.15 39.58 17.35
N SER A 359 1.70 40.52 16.53
CA SER A 359 2.51 41.33 15.59
C SER A 359 3.40 40.48 14.67
N LEU A 360 2.93 39.27 14.32
CA LEU A 360 3.65 38.40 13.37
C LEU A 360 3.58 39.01 11.96
N PRO A 361 4.61 38.81 11.13
CA PRO A 361 4.57 39.20 9.73
C PRO A 361 3.34 38.57 9.03
N TRP A 362 2.68 39.33 8.15
CA TRP A 362 1.44 38.93 7.46
C TRP A 362 1.54 37.52 6.81
N TRP A 363 2.70 37.19 6.22
CA TRP A 363 2.92 35.89 5.60
C TRP A 363 2.99 34.73 6.64
N ALA A 364 3.59 34.97 7.82
CA ALA A 364 3.68 33.98 8.88
C ALA A 364 2.30 33.71 9.51
N ALA A 365 1.53 34.78 9.77
CA ALA A 365 0.15 34.68 10.24
C ALA A 365 -0.74 33.93 9.23
N GLY A 366 -0.59 34.23 7.93
CA GLY A 366 -1.30 33.54 6.85
C GLY A 366 -0.96 32.07 6.74
N VAL A 367 0.33 31.69 6.81
CA VAL A 367 0.77 30.31 6.81
C VAL A 367 0.23 29.55 8.03
N ALA A 368 0.31 30.13 9.22
CA ALA A 368 -0.19 29.51 10.44
C ALA A 368 -1.70 29.25 10.36
N GLY A 369 -2.48 30.24 9.91
CA GLY A 369 -3.91 30.07 9.67
C GLY A 369 -4.22 28.95 8.67
N ALA A 370 -3.48 28.92 7.55
CA ALA A 370 -3.65 27.88 6.53
C ALA A 370 -3.32 26.48 7.06
N VAL A 371 -2.28 26.33 7.87
CA VAL A 371 -1.94 25.05 8.53
C VAL A 371 -3.05 24.61 9.46
N VAL A 372 -3.58 25.50 10.32
CA VAL A 372 -4.69 25.19 11.23
C VAL A 372 -5.94 24.76 10.43
N GLY A 373 -6.29 25.50 9.37
CA GLY A 373 -7.40 25.14 8.49
C GLY A 373 -7.22 23.80 7.82
N ALA A 374 -6.02 23.48 7.34
CA ALA A 374 -5.71 22.19 6.71
C ALA A 374 -5.78 21.02 7.70
N VAL A 375 -5.22 21.19 8.90
CA VAL A 375 -5.28 20.17 9.98
C VAL A 375 -6.74 19.94 10.40
N TRP A 376 -7.52 20.99 10.59
CA TRP A 376 -8.94 20.92 10.88
C TRP A 376 -9.69 20.14 9.79
N ASN A 377 -9.54 20.55 8.52
CA ASN A 377 -10.22 19.93 7.40
C ASN A 377 -9.88 18.43 7.30
N TYR A 378 -8.62 18.07 7.48
CA TYR A 378 -8.18 16.67 7.48
C TYR A 378 -8.78 15.87 8.63
N ALA A 379 -8.62 16.34 9.86
CA ALA A 379 -9.04 15.61 11.07
C ALA A 379 -10.56 15.44 11.11
N VAL A 380 -11.30 16.53 10.88
CA VAL A 380 -12.76 16.52 10.97
C VAL A 380 -13.40 15.78 9.79
N SER A 381 -12.86 15.93 8.57
CA SER A 381 -13.33 15.15 7.41
C SER A 381 -13.11 13.65 7.59
N GLY A 382 -11.99 13.24 8.17
CA GLY A 382 -11.71 11.83 8.46
C GLY A 382 -12.75 11.18 9.39
N VAL A 383 -13.28 11.97 10.34
CA VAL A 383 -14.26 11.49 11.33
C VAL A 383 -15.70 11.57 10.82
N PHE A 384 -16.09 12.67 10.17
CA PHE A 384 -17.49 12.94 9.80
C PHE A 384 -17.81 12.59 8.36
N THR A 385 -16.91 12.87 7.42
CA THR A 385 -17.16 12.67 5.99
C THR A 385 -16.85 11.22 5.57
N TRP A 386 -15.67 10.70 5.96
CA TRP A 386 -15.20 9.34 5.62
C TRP A 386 -15.25 8.38 6.82
N ARG A 387 -16.34 8.40 7.56
CA ARG A 387 -16.54 7.53 8.71
C ARG A 387 -16.67 6.06 8.28
N ARG A 388 -15.92 5.15 8.91
CA ARG A 388 -16.24 3.71 8.86
C ARG A 388 -17.63 3.49 9.44
N ARG A 389 -18.60 3.12 8.61
CA ARG A 389 -19.86 2.61 9.14
C ARG A 389 -19.58 1.22 9.70
N ALA A 390 -19.77 1.05 11.02
CA ALA A 390 -20.02 -0.28 11.56
C ALA A 390 -21.21 -0.84 10.77
N LYS A 391 -21.05 -1.95 10.07
CA LYS A 391 -22.18 -2.68 9.50
C LYS A 391 -22.99 -3.17 10.71
N ALA A 392 -24.22 -2.61 10.87
CA ALA A 392 -25.22 -3.17 11.76
C ALA A 392 -25.67 -4.52 11.21
#